data_8e9c0f455684cbaa87f4d7023c3616a0
#
_entry.id   8e9c0f455684cbaa87f4d7023c3616a0
#
_cell.length_a   1.000
_cell.length_b   1.000
_cell.length_c   1.000
_cell.angle_alpha   90.00
_cell.angle_beta   90.00
_cell.angle_gamma   90.00
#
_symmetry.space_group_name_H-M   'P 1'
#
loop_
_entity.id
_entity.type
_entity.pdbx_description
1 polymer ?
#
loop_
_entity_poly.entity_id
_entity_poly.type
_entity_poly.pdbx_seq_one_letter_code
_entity_poly.pdbx_strand_id
1 'polypeptide(L)'
;MTDELNEQQKSAIEQIQGSSLIIAGPGSGKTFVIVEKVINLVKSGASQESILCMTFTEKAAGEMKQRLEKEGILDAHISTFHSFAKEILEDNFIESGLGRSTKIFKKTSQLVWCIKNTDKFNFNQEYLELGNNQIKIYTAILEAISSFKEEIISPQELQKYIESNIKKLETLDQEEPKVAKELKFFKRLNEFNKVYTAYEEYREEKNLIDFDDMITKAIAVLQKDKVVLQNYLDKFKY
;
A
#
# COMPACT_ATOMS: atom_id res chain seq x y z
N MET A 1 7.90 -22.35 28.30
CA MET A 1 7.74 -23.38 27.28
C MET A 1 8.75 -23.05 26.21
N THR A 2 9.87 -23.77 26.17
CA THR A 2 10.83 -23.74 25.07
C THR A 2 10.18 -24.58 23.97
N ASP A 3 9.45 -23.89 23.06
CA ASP A 3 9.01 -24.53 21.83
C ASP A 3 10.27 -24.96 21.08
N GLU A 4 10.51 -26.27 21.00
CA GLU A 4 11.61 -26.80 20.22
C GLU A 4 11.35 -26.46 18.76
N LEU A 5 12.27 -25.67 18.18
CA LEU A 5 12.25 -25.36 16.76
C LEU A 5 12.27 -26.66 15.95
N ASN A 6 11.37 -26.80 14.99
CA ASN A 6 11.46 -27.89 14.03
C ASN A 6 12.58 -27.63 13.01
N GLU A 7 12.99 -28.68 12.27
CA GLU A 7 14.09 -28.59 11.31
C GLU A 7 13.93 -27.51 10.25
N GLN A 8 12.69 -27.26 9.78
CA GLN A 8 12.40 -26.23 8.78
C GLN A 8 12.54 -24.81 9.38
N GLN A 9 12.11 -24.64 10.63
CA GLN A 9 12.28 -23.38 11.36
C GLN A 9 13.76 -23.09 11.63
N LYS A 10 14.54 -24.11 12.05
CA LYS A 10 15.99 -23.97 12.24
C LYS A 10 16.68 -23.58 10.94
N SER A 11 16.40 -24.28 9.85
CA SER A 11 16.96 -23.96 8.53
C SER A 11 16.64 -22.52 8.09
N ALA A 12 15.41 -22.05 8.32
CA ALA A 12 15.01 -20.68 8.00
C ALA A 12 15.76 -19.63 8.84
N ILE A 13 16.03 -19.92 10.12
CA ILE A 13 16.76 -19.05 11.04
C ILE A 13 18.27 -19.00 10.68
N GLU A 14 18.85 -20.14 10.36
CA GLU A 14 20.29 -20.29 10.07
C GLU A 14 20.67 -19.69 8.71
N GLN A 15 19.75 -19.58 7.76
CA GLN A 15 20.03 -18.97 6.46
C GLN A 15 20.22 -17.46 6.58
N ILE A 16 21.46 -17.00 6.68
CA ILE A 16 21.82 -15.59 6.86
C ILE A 16 22.00 -14.86 5.53
N GLN A 17 22.45 -15.54 4.48
CA GLN A 17 22.79 -14.94 3.19
C GLN A 17 21.74 -15.24 2.12
N GLY A 18 21.53 -14.27 1.23
CA GLY A 18 20.64 -14.38 0.09
C GLY A 18 19.15 -14.19 0.45
N SER A 19 18.32 -14.18 -0.58
CA SER A 19 16.87 -14.06 -0.41
C SER A 19 16.25 -15.40 -0.06
N SER A 20 15.34 -15.43 0.91
CA SER A 20 14.56 -16.62 1.27
C SER A 20 13.08 -16.33 1.34
N LEU A 21 12.25 -17.23 0.84
CA LEU A 21 10.80 -17.19 0.94
C LEU A 21 10.33 -18.30 1.89
N ILE A 22 9.64 -17.92 2.96
CA ILE A 22 9.08 -18.85 3.94
C ILE A 22 7.57 -18.90 3.76
N ILE A 23 7.04 -20.04 3.33
CA ILE A 23 5.61 -20.28 3.18
C ILE A 23 5.12 -21.07 4.40
N ALA A 24 4.20 -20.47 5.15
CA ALA A 24 3.75 -21.07 6.41
C ALA A 24 2.28 -20.71 6.71
N GLY A 25 1.51 -21.69 7.17
CA GLY A 25 0.10 -21.55 7.54
C GLY A 25 -0.14 -20.66 8.77
N PRO A 26 -1.40 -20.32 9.09
CA PRO A 26 -1.74 -19.66 10.35
C PRO A 26 -1.29 -20.50 11.56
N GLY A 27 -0.77 -19.85 12.61
CA GLY A 27 -0.35 -20.51 13.84
C GLY A 27 0.98 -21.29 13.76
N SER A 28 1.67 -21.29 12.62
CA SER A 28 2.95 -22.02 12.42
C SER A 28 4.18 -21.36 13.05
N GLY A 29 4.02 -20.27 13.79
CA GLY A 29 5.12 -19.57 14.44
C GLY A 29 5.92 -18.62 13.57
N LYS A 30 5.35 -18.10 12.44
CA LYS A 30 6.05 -17.16 11.53
C LYS A 30 6.75 -15.99 12.24
N THR A 31 6.04 -15.30 13.11
CA THR A 31 6.59 -14.16 13.87
C THR A 31 7.71 -14.62 14.82
N PHE A 32 7.57 -15.80 15.40
CA PHE A 32 8.60 -16.38 16.24
C PHE A 32 9.88 -16.66 15.44
N VAL A 33 9.76 -17.29 14.26
CA VAL A 33 10.91 -17.56 13.38
C VAL A 33 11.62 -16.26 12.96
N ILE A 34 10.88 -15.20 12.66
CA ILE A 34 11.48 -13.90 12.31
C ILE A 34 12.25 -13.31 13.50
N VAL A 35 11.70 -13.34 14.71
CA VAL A 35 12.38 -12.86 15.93
C VAL A 35 13.65 -13.67 16.18
N GLU A 36 13.57 -14.99 16.14
CA GLU A 36 14.75 -15.87 16.32
C GLU A 36 15.81 -15.65 15.23
N LYS A 37 15.38 -15.36 13.99
CA LYS A 37 16.30 -15.00 12.90
C LYS A 37 17.07 -13.72 13.19
N VAL A 38 16.40 -12.67 13.70
CA VAL A 38 17.04 -11.42 14.10
C VAL A 38 18.03 -11.66 15.24
N ILE A 39 17.66 -12.46 16.24
CA ILE A 39 18.53 -12.84 17.35
C ILE A 39 19.78 -13.58 16.82
N ASN A 40 19.59 -14.52 15.89
CA ASN A 40 20.68 -15.26 15.28
C ASN A 40 21.62 -14.38 14.46
N LEU A 41 21.08 -13.41 13.69
CA LEU A 41 21.87 -12.42 12.96
C LEU A 41 22.77 -11.60 13.88
N VAL A 42 22.23 -11.09 14.97
CA VAL A 42 23.01 -10.32 15.96
C VAL A 42 24.06 -11.19 16.63
N LYS A 43 23.71 -12.41 17.04
CA LYS A 43 24.67 -13.39 17.61
C LYS A 43 25.79 -13.76 16.63
N SER A 44 25.51 -13.73 15.32
CA SER A 44 26.48 -13.97 14.25
C SER A 44 27.34 -12.76 13.90
N GLY A 45 27.17 -11.62 14.61
CA GLY A 45 27.98 -10.41 14.47
C GLY A 45 27.39 -9.31 13.60
N ALA A 46 26.14 -9.43 13.16
CA ALA A 46 25.45 -8.34 12.48
C ALA A 46 25.21 -7.15 13.44
N SER A 47 25.46 -5.91 12.98
CA SER A 47 25.06 -4.73 13.72
C SER A 47 23.52 -4.67 13.81
N GLN A 48 23.00 -4.38 14.99
CA GLN A 48 21.55 -4.24 15.20
C GLN A 48 20.94 -3.19 14.27
N GLU A 49 21.60 -2.05 14.09
CA GLU A 49 21.17 -0.95 13.24
C GLU A 49 21.06 -1.32 11.74
N SER A 50 21.76 -2.41 11.33
CA SER A 50 21.74 -2.88 9.96
C SER A 50 20.55 -3.79 9.63
N ILE A 51 19.66 -4.06 10.60
CA ILE A 51 18.54 -4.97 10.47
C ILE A 51 17.24 -4.18 10.36
N LEU A 52 16.48 -4.44 9.29
CA LEU A 52 15.14 -3.89 9.07
C LEU A 52 14.10 -5.02 9.10
N CYS A 53 13.16 -4.95 10.04
CA CYS A 53 12.01 -5.83 10.09
C CYS A 53 10.72 -5.07 9.82
N MET A 54 9.96 -5.52 8.84
CA MET A 54 8.68 -4.92 8.49
C MET A 54 7.51 -5.88 8.70
N THR A 55 6.40 -5.35 9.19
CA THR A 55 5.16 -6.10 9.41
C THR A 55 3.94 -5.28 9.01
N PHE A 56 2.76 -5.91 8.95
CA PHE A 56 1.53 -5.24 8.53
C PHE A 56 0.87 -4.38 9.60
N THR A 57 1.05 -4.72 10.89
CA THR A 57 0.31 -4.04 11.96
C THR A 57 1.24 -3.50 13.04
N GLU A 58 0.90 -2.34 13.58
CA GLU A 58 1.60 -1.73 14.72
C GLU A 58 1.64 -2.66 15.94
N LYS A 59 0.59 -3.45 16.15
CA LYS A 59 0.56 -4.45 17.22
C LYS A 59 1.65 -5.50 17.03
N ALA A 60 1.78 -6.04 15.81
CA ALA A 60 2.81 -7.05 15.52
C ALA A 60 4.23 -6.45 15.61
N ALA A 61 4.42 -5.22 15.14
CA ALA A 61 5.70 -4.51 15.29
C ALA A 61 6.06 -4.32 16.77
N GLY A 62 5.10 -3.89 17.60
CA GLY A 62 5.29 -3.73 19.04
C GLY A 62 5.60 -5.05 19.76
N GLU A 63 4.90 -6.14 19.41
CA GLU A 63 5.18 -7.48 19.96
C GLU A 63 6.57 -7.99 19.59
N MET A 64 7.01 -7.78 18.33
CA MET A 64 8.36 -8.14 17.89
C MET A 64 9.41 -7.33 18.64
N LYS A 65 9.22 -6.01 18.74
CA LYS A 65 10.11 -5.12 19.46
C LYS A 65 10.27 -5.54 20.92
N GLN A 66 9.18 -5.78 21.65
CA GLN A 66 9.23 -6.24 23.04
C GLN A 66 9.98 -7.57 23.23
N ARG A 67 9.87 -8.49 22.26
CA ARG A 67 10.60 -9.76 22.32
C ARG A 67 12.09 -9.56 22.12
N LEU A 68 12.49 -8.71 21.15
CA LEU A 68 13.88 -8.41 20.85
C LEU A 68 14.53 -7.60 22.00
N GLU A 69 13.80 -6.67 22.61
CA GLU A 69 14.27 -5.93 23.80
C GLU A 69 14.63 -6.85 24.98
N LYS A 70 13.88 -7.92 25.20
CA LYS A 70 14.19 -8.93 26.24
C LYS A 70 15.51 -9.65 26.00
N GLU A 71 15.93 -9.76 24.73
CA GLU A 71 17.20 -10.34 24.32
C GLU A 71 18.34 -9.31 24.19
N GLY A 72 18.09 -8.04 24.64
CA GLY A 72 19.07 -6.96 24.58
C GLY A 72 19.25 -6.33 23.19
N ILE A 73 18.31 -6.60 22.25
CA ILE A 73 18.34 -6.03 20.90
C ILE A 73 17.43 -4.81 20.90
N LEU A 74 18.03 -3.62 20.93
CA LEU A 74 17.32 -2.34 21.08
C LEU A 74 17.32 -1.49 19.81
N ASP A 75 18.35 -1.65 18.96
CA ASP A 75 18.63 -0.77 17.84
C ASP A 75 18.23 -1.35 16.47
N ALA A 76 17.66 -2.58 16.43
CA ALA A 76 17.07 -3.13 15.22
C ALA A 76 15.82 -2.32 14.81
N HIS A 77 15.73 -1.95 13.56
CA HIS A 77 14.61 -1.15 13.05
C HIS A 77 13.38 -2.02 12.80
N ILE A 78 12.38 -1.91 13.66
CA ILE A 78 11.13 -2.67 13.59
C ILE A 78 9.98 -1.70 13.33
N SER A 79 9.30 -1.85 12.20
CA SER A 79 8.22 -0.93 11.79
C SER A 79 7.13 -1.61 10.96
N THR A 80 6.05 -0.90 10.68
CA THR A 80 5.13 -1.28 9.61
C THR A 80 5.61 -0.72 8.27
N PHE A 81 5.11 -1.28 7.14
CA PHE A 81 5.40 -0.73 5.81
C PHE A 81 5.05 0.76 5.72
N HIS A 82 3.90 1.15 6.27
CA HIS A 82 3.47 2.56 6.26
C HIS A 82 4.35 3.46 7.14
N SER A 83 4.74 2.97 8.32
CA SER A 83 5.60 3.74 9.22
C SER A 83 6.99 3.94 8.61
N PHE A 84 7.55 2.90 7.96
CA PHE A 84 8.82 3.02 7.26
C PHE A 84 8.73 3.92 6.02
N ALA A 85 7.66 3.80 5.23
CA ALA A 85 7.42 4.71 4.11
C ALA A 85 7.30 6.17 4.56
N LYS A 86 6.60 6.41 5.68
CA LYS A 86 6.50 7.75 6.29
C LYS A 86 7.88 8.28 6.69
N GLU A 87 8.72 7.46 7.32
CA GLU A 87 10.10 7.82 7.70
C GLU A 87 10.92 8.22 6.45
N ILE A 88 10.87 7.42 5.38
CA ILE A 88 11.54 7.76 4.12
C ILE A 88 11.09 9.13 3.60
N LEU A 89 9.80 9.43 3.66
CA LEU A 89 9.25 10.70 3.17
C LEU A 89 9.60 11.89 4.08
N GLU A 90 9.69 11.68 5.38
CA GLU A 90 10.08 12.71 6.36
C GLU A 90 11.58 13.01 6.27
N ASP A 91 12.42 11.98 6.16
CA ASP A 91 13.88 12.13 6.03
C ASP A 91 14.28 12.77 4.70
N ASN A 92 13.49 12.54 3.64
CA ASN A 92 13.74 13.04 2.28
C ASN A 92 12.61 13.98 1.84
N PHE A 93 12.33 14.94 2.67
CA PHE A 93 11.19 15.84 2.52
C PHE A 93 11.21 16.66 1.21
N ILE A 94 12.39 17.11 0.76
CA ILE A 94 12.56 17.90 -0.47
C ILE A 94 12.28 17.00 -1.69
N GLU A 95 12.87 15.81 -1.71
CA GLU A 95 12.77 14.82 -2.78
C GLU A 95 11.36 14.25 -2.91
N SER A 96 10.65 14.13 -1.78
CA SER A 96 9.27 13.65 -1.72
C SER A 96 8.26 14.61 -2.35
N GLY A 97 8.61 15.89 -2.50
CA GLY A 97 7.70 16.95 -2.96
C GLY A 97 6.58 17.26 -1.96
N LEU A 98 6.66 16.73 -0.74
CA LEU A 98 5.67 17.01 0.31
C LEU A 98 5.93 18.37 0.94
N GLY A 99 4.90 19.20 1.04
CA GLY A 99 4.97 20.48 1.73
C GLY A 99 4.89 20.32 3.26
N ARG A 100 5.50 21.24 4.03
CA ARG A 100 5.39 21.24 5.51
C ARG A 100 3.95 21.26 6.02
N SER A 101 2.99 21.62 5.19
CA SER A 101 1.55 21.64 5.49
C SER A 101 0.81 20.38 5.04
N THR A 102 1.51 19.37 4.52
CA THR A 102 0.89 18.14 4.05
C THR A 102 0.18 17.41 5.19
N LYS A 103 -1.08 17.05 4.98
CA LYS A 103 -1.93 16.38 5.98
C LYS A 103 -2.39 15.02 5.49
N ILE A 104 -2.58 14.10 6.42
CA ILE A 104 -3.11 12.77 6.11
C ILE A 104 -4.61 12.86 5.86
N PHE A 105 -5.03 12.42 4.68
CA PHE A 105 -6.44 12.29 4.29
C PHE A 105 -7.00 10.97 4.78
N LYS A 106 -7.51 10.96 6.02
CA LYS A 106 -8.01 9.75 6.69
C LYS A 106 -9.26 9.21 5.99
N LYS A 107 -9.48 7.90 6.01
CA LYS A 107 -10.64 7.21 5.39
C LYS A 107 -11.99 7.85 5.75
N THR A 108 -12.18 8.26 7.01
CA THR A 108 -13.39 8.98 7.43
C THR A 108 -13.57 10.32 6.72
N SER A 109 -12.49 11.07 6.53
CA SER A 109 -12.51 12.36 5.81
C SER A 109 -12.72 12.16 4.31
N GLN A 110 -12.16 11.10 3.73
CA GLN A 110 -12.40 10.71 2.33
C GLN A 110 -13.88 10.40 2.10
N LEU A 111 -14.50 9.62 2.97
CA LEU A 111 -15.93 9.30 2.88
C LEU A 111 -16.81 10.54 3.01
N VAL A 112 -16.51 11.43 3.97
CA VAL A 112 -17.23 12.73 4.11
C VAL A 112 -17.04 13.58 2.86
N TRP A 113 -15.86 13.59 2.26
CA TRP A 113 -15.62 14.33 1.02
C TRP A 113 -16.46 13.76 -0.14
N CYS A 114 -16.52 12.43 -0.31
CA CYS A 114 -17.38 11.81 -1.32
C CYS A 114 -18.85 12.22 -1.15
N ILE A 115 -19.39 12.12 0.07
CA ILE A 115 -20.78 12.47 0.37
C ILE A 115 -21.07 13.93 0.05
N LYS A 116 -20.16 14.85 0.41
CA LYS A 116 -20.33 16.30 0.16
C LYS A 116 -20.21 16.70 -1.31
N ASN A 117 -19.59 15.88 -2.14
CA ASN A 117 -19.39 16.16 -3.57
C ASN A 117 -20.24 15.28 -4.48
N THR A 118 -21.24 14.56 -3.92
CA THR A 118 -22.16 13.68 -4.67
C THR A 118 -22.72 14.34 -5.92
N ASP A 119 -23.18 15.60 -5.80
CA ASP A 119 -23.79 16.36 -6.89
C ASP A 119 -22.80 16.66 -8.04
N LYS A 120 -21.50 16.71 -7.74
CA LYS A 120 -20.45 16.95 -8.74
C LYS A 120 -20.14 15.73 -9.59
N PHE A 121 -20.41 14.55 -9.06
CA PHE A 121 -20.04 13.31 -9.75
C PHE A 121 -21.00 12.93 -10.88
N ASN A 122 -22.20 13.57 -10.95
CA ASN A 122 -23.20 13.32 -12.01
C ASN A 122 -23.34 11.83 -12.33
N PHE A 123 -23.49 10.99 -11.29
CA PHE A 123 -23.66 9.57 -11.48
C PHE A 123 -24.91 9.32 -12.33
N ASN A 124 -24.73 8.54 -13.39
CA ASN A 124 -25.85 8.01 -14.12
C ASN A 124 -26.71 7.15 -13.18
N GLN A 125 -28.05 7.13 -13.37
CA GLN A 125 -28.99 6.39 -12.51
C GLN A 125 -28.60 4.93 -12.28
N GLU A 126 -27.81 4.33 -13.19
CA GLU A 126 -27.26 2.98 -13.04
C GLU A 126 -26.32 2.77 -11.84
N TYR A 127 -25.63 3.82 -11.36
CA TYR A 127 -24.84 3.73 -10.11
C TYR A 127 -25.73 3.86 -8.87
N LEU A 128 -26.81 4.59 -8.98
CA LEU A 128 -27.80 4.78 -7.92
C LEU A 128 -28.67 3.53 -7.71
N GLU A 129 -28.80 2.64 -8.73
CA GLU A 129 -29.49 1.35 -8.62
C GLU A 129 -28.82 0.35 -7.66
N LEU A 130 -27.58 0.58 -7.24
CA LEU A 130 -26.91 -0.24 -6.22
C LEU A 130 -27.48 -0.06 -4.79
N GLY A 131 -28.59 0.66 -4.66
CA GLY A 131 -29.35 0.84 -3.43
C GLY A 131 -29.13 2.19 -2.73
N ASN A 132 -30.07 2.60 -1.89
CA ASN A 132 -30.10 3.89 -1.18
C ASN A 132 -28.97 4.10 -0.14
N ASN A 133 -27.93 3.24 -0.09
CA ASN A 133 -26.87 3.35 0.90
C ASN A 133 -25.62 4.01 0.31
N GLN A 134 -25.62 5.34 0.27
CA GLN A 134 -24.48 6.14 -0.21
C GLN A 134 -23.16 5.78 0.46
N ILE A 135 -23.18 5.48 1.76
CA ILE A 135 -21.97 5.10 2.52
C ILE A 135 -21.34 3.84 1.92
N LYS A 136 -22.14 2.81 1.64
CA LYS A 136 -21.65 1.56 1.04
C LYS A 136 -21.07 1.78 -0.35
N ILE A 137 -21.73 2.60 -1.17
CA ILE A 137 -21.27 2.92 -2.52
C ILE A 137 -19.91 3.65 -2.47
N TYR A 138 -19.82 4.70 -1.66
CA TYR A 138 -18.56 5.46 -1.55
C TYR A 138 -17.44 4.67 -0.87
N THR A 139 -17.76 3.79 0.07
CA THR A 139 -16.75 2.87 0.61
C THR A 139 -16.18 1.97 -0.49
N ALA A 140 -17.02 1.38 -1.33
CA ALA A 140 -16.57 0.55 -2.45
C ALA A 140 -15.77 1.36 -3.49
N ILE A 141 -16.15 2.61 -3.77
CA ILE A 141 -15.39 3.50 -4.65
C ILE A 141 -14.01 3.80 -4.08
N LEU A 142 -13.92 4.13 -2.80
CA LEU A 142 -12.65 4.41 -2.13
C LEU A 142 -11.75 3.16 -2.05
N GLU A 143 -12.32 1.99 -1.84
CA GLU A 143 -11.59 0.72 -1.92
C GLU A 143 -11.06 0.45 -3.33
N ALA A 144 -11.85 0.74 -4.36
CA ALA A 144 -11.39 0.62 -5.74
C ALA A 144 -10.28 1.64 -6.07
N ILE A 145 -10.39 2.89 -5.60
CA ILE A 145 -9.31 3.90 -5.74
C ILE A 145 -8.02 3.37 -5.08
N SER A 146 -8.11 2.85 -3.86
CA SER A 146 -6.97 2.24 -3.16
C SER A 146 -6.32 1.13 -4.00
N SER A 147 -7.12 0.22 -4.56
CA SER A 147 -6.61 -0.86 -5.41
C SER A 147 -5.90 -0.36 -6.68
N PHE A 148 -6.43 0.66 -7.35
CA PHE A 148 -5.75 1.26 -8.51
C PHE A 148 -4.44 1.95 -8.11
N LYS A 149 -4.40 2.58 -6.95
CA LYS A 149 -3.17 3.21 -6.42
C LYS A 149 -2.11 2.18 -6.02
N GLU A 150 -2.51 1.06 -5.43
CA GLU A 150 -1.61 -0.07 -5.11
C GLU A 150 -0.93 -0.62 -6.37
N GLU A 151 -1.66 -0.67 -7.50
CA GLU A 151 -1.13 -1.06 -8.81
C GLU A 151 -0.42 0.08 -9.57
N ILE A 152 -0.31 1.26 -8.94
CA ILE A 152 0.32 2.47 -9.52
C ILE A 152 -0.38 2.91 -10.82
N ILE A 153 -1.69 2.72 -10.91
CA ILE A 153 -2.50 3.12 -12.06
C ILE A 153 -3.14 4.50 -11.78
N SER A 154 -2.69 5.50 -12.50
CA SER A 154 -3.25 6.86 -12.40
C SER A 154 -4.61 6.98 -13.08
N PRO A 155 -5.44 7.99 -12.69
CA PRO A 155 -6.69 8.28 -13.39
C PRO A 155 -6.51 8.50 -14.89
N GLN A 156 -5.39 9.10 -15.31
CA GLN A 156 -5.07 9.39 -16.71
C GLN A 156 -4.77 8.11 -17.51
N GLU A 157 -4.06 7.15 -16.90
CA GLU A 157 -3.78 5.84 -17.52
C GLU A 157 -5.05 5.02 -17.62
N LEU A 158 -5.87 5.02 -16.55
CA LEU A 158 -7.17 4.36 -16.55
C LEU A 158 -8.10 4.94 -17.62
N GLN A 159 -8.12 6.27 -17.79
CA GLN A 159 -8.92 6.93 -18.82
C GLN A 159 -8.52 6.47 -20.22
N LYS A 160 -7.24 6.44 -20.54
CA LYS A 160 -6.73 5.95 -21.83
C LYS A 160 -7.15 4.50 -22.09
N TYR A 161 -7.07 3.66 -21.08
CA TYR A 161 -7.50 2.26 -21.17
C TYR A 161 -9.00 2.16 -21.46
N ILE A 162 -9.84 2.91 -20.73
CA ILE A 162 -11.30 2.95 -20.92
C ILE A 162 -11.64 3.39 -22.34
N GLU A 163 -11.12 4.52 -22.79
CA GLU A 163 -11.40 5.08 -24.12
C GLU A 163 -11.01 4.14 -25.24
N SER A 164 -9.84 3.49 -25.14
CA SER A 164 -9.38 2.56 -26.14
C SER A 164 -10.31 1.34 -26.27
N ASN A 165 -10.86 0.85 -25.14
CA ASN A 165 -11.76 -0.30 -25.14
C ASN A 165 -13.19 0.10 -25.59
N ILE A 166 -13.72 1.23 -25.15
CA ILE A 166 -15.00 1.74 -25.64
C ILE A 166 -14.95 1.90 -27.16
N LYS A 167 -13.90 2.54 -27.71
CA LYS A 167 -13.73 2.74 -29.14
C LYS A 167 -13.70 1.42 -29.93
N LYS A 168 -13.07 0.39 -29.37
CA LYS A 168 -13.06 -0.96 -30.00
C LYS A 168 -14.46 -1.58 -29.97
N LEU A 169 -15.16 -1.51 -28.85
CA LEU A 169 -16.50 -2.08 -28.69
C LEU A 169 -17.54 -1.37 -29.57
N GLU A 170 -17.40 -0.06 -29.79
CA GLU A 170 -18.28 0.71 -30.67
C GLU A 170 -18.18 0.31 -32.16
N THR A 171 -17.08 -0.34 -32.55
CA THR A 171 -16.91 -0.88 -33.91
C THR A 171 -17.57 -2.27 -34.11
N LEU A 172 -18.02 -2.90 -33.00
CA LEU A 172 -18.65 -4.22 -32.99
C LEU A 172 -20.18 -4.09 -32.99
N ASP A 173 -20.87 -5.22 -33.27
CA ASP A 173 -22.31 -5.28 -33.16
C ASP A 173 -22.76 -5.09 -31.70
N GLN A 174 -23.37 -3.95 -31.40
CA GLN A 174 -23.79 -3.58 -30.05
C GLN A 174 -25.06 -4.33 -29.60
N GLU A 175 -25.78 -5.00 -30.51
CA GLU A 175 -26.91 -5.86 -30.14
C GLU A 175 -26.45 -7.22 -29.62
N GLU A 176 -25.19 -7.60 -29.86
CA GLU A 176 -24.62 -8.80 -29.26
C GLU A 176 -24.55 -8.66 -27.72
N PRO A 177 -25.17 -9.59 -26.95
CA PRO A 177 -25.28 -9.47 -25.48
C PRO A 177 -23.94 -9.34 -24.78
N LYS A 178 -22.87 -9.93 -25.31
CA LYS A 178 -21.53 -9.84 -24.77
C LYS A 178 -20.95 -8.43 -24.94
N VAL A 179 -21.07 -7.86 -26.15
CA VAL A 179 -20.60 -6.53 -26.47
C VAL A 179 -21.35 -5.48 -25.65
N ALA A 180 -22.68 -5.58 -25.57
CA ALA A 180 -23.50 -4.70 -24.75
C ALA A 180 -23.09 -4.73 -23.27
N LYS A 181 -22.81 -5.92 -22.72
CA LYS A 181 -22.35 -6.08 -21.31
C LYS A 181 -20.99 -5.46 -21.08
N GLU A 182 -20.03 -5.66 -21.97
CA GLU A 182 -18.69 -5.06 -21.86
C GLU A 182 -18.75 -3.54 -22.02
N LEU A 183 -19.55 -3.02 -22.96
CA LEU A 183 -19.75 -1.59 -23.11
C LEU A 183 -20.36 -0.95 -21.85
N LYS A 184 -21.34 -1.61 -21.24
CA LYS A 184 -21.93 -1.17 -19.96
C LYS A 184 -20.88 -1.16 -18.85
N PHE A 185 -20.01 -2.17 -18.78
CA PHE A 185 -18.91 -2.21 -17.81
C PHE A 185 -17.96 -1.04 -17.99
N PHE A 186 -17.48 -0.75 -19.21
CA PHE A 186 -16.56 0.36 -19.45
C PHE A 186 -17.20 1.72 -19.22
N LYS A 187 -18.50 1.89 -19.51
CA LYS A 187 -19.24 3.11 -19.16
C LYS A 187 -19.28 3.32 -17.65
N ARG A 188 -19.51 2.28 -16.86
CA ARG A 188 -19.46 2.34 -15.38
C ARG A 188 -18.06 2.66 -14.87
N LEU A 189 -17.04 2.02 -15.47
CA LEU A 189 -15.64 2.30 -15.11
C LEU A 189 -15.25 3.74 -15.42
N ASN A 190 -15.80 4.32 -16.51
CA ASN A 190 -15.60 5.74 -16.83
C ASN A 190 -16.26 6.68 -15.79
N GLU A 191 -17.45 6.34 -15.30
CA GLU A 191 -18.08 7.08 -14.19
C GLU A 191 -17.24 7.02 -12.92
N PHE A 192 -16.73 5.83 -12.57
CA PHE A 192 -15.79 5.67 -11.46
C PHE A 192 -14.54 6.53 -11.65
N ASN A 193 -13.95 6.53 -12.85
CA ASN A 193 -12.72 7.28 -13.12
C ASN A 193 -12.91 8.81 -12.99
N LYS A 194 -14.10 9.35 -13.22
CA LYS A 194 -14.42 10.75 -12.94
C LYS A 194 -14.29 11.06 -11.44
N VAL A 195 -14.77 10.15 -10.59
CA VAL A 195 -14.63 10.30 -9.13
C VAL A 195 -13.18 10.18 -8.71
N TYR A 196 -12.44 9.22 -9.28
CA TYR A 196 -11.03 9.04 -9.00
C TYR A 196 -10.22 10.28 -9.40
N THR A 197 -10.47 10.84 -10.58
CA THR A 197 -9.85 12.10 -11.04
C THR A 197 -10.12 13.25 -10.06
N ALA A 198 -11.39 13.46 -9.73
CA ALA A 198 -11.79 14.54 -8.81
C ALA A 198 -11.21 14.34 -7.39
N TYR A 199 -11.04 13.08 -6.96
CA TYR A 199 -10.41 12.74 -5.69
C TYR A 199 -8.93 13.13 -5.67
N GLU A 200 -8.19 12.79 -6.72
CA GLU A 200 -6.77 13.14 -6.84
C GLU A 200 -6.57 14.65 -6.95
N GLU A 201 -7.36 15.35 -7.79
CA GLU A 201 -7.32 16.81 -7.92
C GLU A 201 -7.58 17.52 -6.57
N TYR A 202 -8.60 17.08 -5.82
CA TYR A 202 -8.89 17.64 -4.51
C TYR A 202 -7.76 17.43 -3.53
N ARG A 203 -7.16 16.24 -3.54
CA ARG A 203 -6.07 15.86 -2.67
C ARG A 203 -4.83 16.71 -2.95
N GLU A 204 -4.50 16.91 -4.23
CA GLU A 204 -3.39 17.77 -4.66
C GLU A 204 -3.64 19.23 -4.27
N GLU A 205 -4.83 19.79 -4.60
CA GLU A 205 -5.22 21.17 -4.27
C GLU A 205 -5.10 21.46 -2.77
N LYS A 206 -5.50 20.51 -1.93
CA LYS A 206 -5.50 20.66 -0.46
C LYS A 206 -4.22 20.19 0.20
N ASN A 207 -3.21 19.75 -0.57
CA ASN A 207 -1.95 19.20 -0.09
C ASN A 207 -2.18 18.06 0.91
N LEU A 208 -2.99 17.08 0.48
CA LEU A 208 -3.35 15.89 1.25
C LEU A 208 -2.64 14.67 0.69
N ILE A 209 -2.24 13.76 1.57
CA ILE A 209 -1.81 12.41 1.20
C ILE A 209 -2.69 11.38 1.93
N ASP A 210 -3.05 10.32 1.27
CA ASP A 210 -3.66 9.16 1.92
C ASP A 210 -2.61 8.10 2.31
N PHE A 211 -3.07 7.01 2.90
CA PHE A 211 -2.16 5.95 3.31
C PHE A 211 -1.49 5.24 2.12
N ASP A 212 -2.21 5.11 1.00
CA ASP A 212 -1.69 4.46 -0.21
C ASP A 212 -0.57 5.30 -0.84
N ASP A 213 -0.70 6.63 -0.79
CA ASP A 213 0.34 7.56 -1.24
C ASP A 213 1.64 7.45 -0.46
N MET A 214 1.60 7.12 0.81
CA MET A 214 2.84 7.02 1.60
C MET A 214 3.78 6.00 0.98
N ILE A 215 3.28 4.82 0.64
CA ILE A 215 4.10 3.75 0.06
C ILE A 215 4.52 4.11 -1.36
N THR A 216 3.60 4.55 -2.21
CA THR A 216 3.89 4.87 -3.61
C THR A 216 4.87 6.04 -3.75
N LYS A 217 4.71 7.08 -2.93
CA LYS A 217 5.65 8.23 -2.92
C LYS A 217 7.02 7.85 -2.36
N ALA A 218 7.10 7.03 -1.31
CA ALA A 218 8.37 6.53 -0.79
C ALA A 218 9.11 5.70 -1.86
N ILE A 219 8.41 4.82 -2.57
CA ILE A 219 8.96 4.09 -3.72
C ILE A 219 9.47 5.06 -4.79
N ALA A 220 8.67 6.07 -5.15
CA ALA A 220 9.06 7.06 -6.16
C ALA A 220 10.32 7.85 -5.76
N VAL A 221 10.48 8.23 -4.47
CA VAL A 221 11.70 8.86 -3.96
C VAL A 221 12.90 7.94 -4.13
N LEU A 222 12.80 6.69 -3.69
CA LEU A 222 13.88 5.72 -3.80
C LEU A 222 14.26 5.38 -5.26
N GLN A 223 13.28 5.36 -6.16
CA GLN A 223 13.54 5.11 -7.59
C GLN A 223 14.19 6.31 -8.30
N LYS A 224 13.78 7.52 -7.93
CA LYS A 224 14.22 8.78 -8.57
C LYS A 224 15.60 9.21 -8.09
N ASP A 225 15.87 9.07 -6.78
CA ASP A 225 17.12 9.51 -6.17
C ASP A 225 17.99 8.32 -5.77
N LYS A 226 19.03 8.09 -6.57
CA LYS A 226 19.98 6.98 -6.34
C LYS A 226 20.83 7.18 -5.08
N VAL A 227 21.04 8.41 -4.65
CA VAL A 227 21.82 8.69 -3.41
C VAL A 227 20.98 8.32 -2.21
N VAL A 228 19.70 8.72 -2.20
CA VAL A 228 18.76 8.32 -1.15
C VAL A 228 18.65 6.79 -1.08
N LEU A 229 18.43 6.13 -2.21
CA LEU A 229 18.38 4.66 -2.25
C LEU A 229 19.66 4.03 -1.69
N GLN A 230 20.83 4.54 -2.10
CA GLN A 230 22.11 3.99 -1.65
C GLN A 230 22.29 4.13 -0.13
N ASN A 231 21.86 5.26 0.46
CA ASN A 231 21.91 5.46 1.90
C ASN A 231 21.12 4.40 2.67
N TYR A 232 19.91 4.05 2.20
CA TYR A 232 19.11 2.97 2.80
C TYR A 232 19.72 1.58 2.58
N LEU A 233 20.30 1.32 1.39
CA LEU A 233 21.02 0.06 1.10
C LEU A 233 22.31 -0.06 1.94
N ASP A 234 22.96 1.05 2.27
CA ASP A 234 24.13 1.05 3.13
C ASP A 234 23.79 0.89 4.60
N LYS A 235 22.67 1.45 5.04
CA LYS A 235 22.15 1.31 6.39
C LYS A 235 21.63 -0.11 6.65
N PHE A 236 20.75 -0.62 5.81
CA PHE A 236 20.10 -1.91 6.02
C PHE A 236 20.71 -3.02 5.15
N LYS A 237 21.36 -3.96 5.79
CA LYS A 237 22.00 -5.13 5.13
C LYS A 237 21.15 -6.39 5.22
N TYR A 238 20.21 -6.42 6.20
CA TYR A 238 19.36 -7.56 6.50
C TYR A 238 17.90 -7.14 6.67
#